data_a3ce7018fee8bcd391850022dd34c4df
#
_entry.id   a3ce7018fee8bcd391850022dd34c4df
#
_cell.length_a   1.000
_cell.length_b   1.000
_cell.length_c   1.000
_cell.angle_alpha   90.00
_cell.angle_beta   90.00
_cell.angle_gamma   90.00
#
_symmetry.space_group_name_H-M   'P 1'
#
loop_
_entity.id
_entity.type
_entity.pdbx_description
1 polymer ?
#
loop_
_entity_poly.entity_id
_entity_poly.type
_entity_poly.pdbx_seq_one_letter_code
_entity_poly.pdbx_strand_id
1 'polypeptide(L)'
;MGDKKILSIGLVCLDIINVVDKYPEEDTDTRCLSQRWQRGGNASNTCTVLSLLGAPCAFMGSLAPGPVADFIVGDFARRGVDISGVAWQQWGETPCACCVVCPTNGSRTVVLSDTNLPDVSVEDFSKVDLSQYKWVHWEGRNADEQVKMIERVREYNSKQEEKNRITISVEIEKTREPLYQLFPLGDLVFVSKDVAQHFGFDSASAALKGFSSRLRKGATLICAWAEKGADAMGPDGVVIHSDAFPPEKLVDTLGAGDTFNASVIYSLSNGGSLQDALTFGCQIAGKKCGVHGYDGILH
;
A
#
# COMPACT_ATOMS: atom_id res chain seq x y z
N MET A 1 15.23 23.36 7.38
CA MET A 1 14.13 22.47 7.79
C MET A 1 14.23 21.25 6.90
N GLY A 2 14.36 20.04 7.46
CA GLY A 2 14.37 18.81 6.64
C GLY A 2 13.04 18.64 5.92
N ASP A 3 13.05 17.90 4.79
CA ASP A 3 11.84 17.60 4.05
C ASP A 3 10.85 16.82 4.91
N LYS A 4 9.57 17.24 4.89
CA LYS A 4 8.52 16.55 5.63
C LYS A 4 8.32 15.13 5.07
N LYS A 5 8.03 14.19 5.97
CA LYS A 5 7.89 12.76 5.66
C LYS A 5 6.52 12.42 5.05
N ILE A 6 6.46 11.26 4.43
CA ILE A 6 5.23 10.56 4.07
C ILE A 6 5.03 9.45 5.11
N LEU A 7 3.88 9.44 5.81
CA LEU A 7 3.49 8.39 6.76
C LEU A 7 2.59 7.38 6.07
N SER A 8 2.91 6.10 6.14
CA SER A 8 2.03 5.01 5.70
C SER A 8 1.56 4.20 6.90
N ILE A 9 0.24 3.99 7.00
CA ILE A 9 -0.42 3.34 8.15
C ILE A 9 -1.14 2.09 7.68
N GLY A 10 -0.84 0.95 8.29
CA GLY A 10 -1.50 -0.31 7.99
C GLY A 10 -0.71 -1.54 8.40
N LEU A 11 -0.79 -2.58 7.59
CA LEU A 11 -0.17 -3.87 7.88
C LEU A 11 1.33 -3.86 7.65
N VAL A 12 2.01 -4.57 8.54
CA VAL A 12 3.32 -5.17 8.31
C VAL A 12 3.27 -6.63 8.71
N CYS A 13 3.90 -7.49 7.92
CA CYS A 13 4.04 -8.91 8.20
C CYS A 13 5.40 -9.44 7.74
N LEU A 14 5.73 -10.65 8.14
CA LEU A 14 6.80 -11.42 7.54
C LEU A 14 6.22 -12.31 6.44
N ASP A 15 6.73 -12.23 5.23
CA ASP A 15 6.45 -13.18 4.15
C ASP A 15 7.57 -14.21 4.06
N ILE A 16 7.26 -15.48 4.31
CA ILE A 16 8.12 -16.63 4.04
C ILE A 16 7.77 -17.15 2.65
N ILE A 17 8.59 -16.82 1.67
CA ILE A 17 8.31 -17.05 0.25
C ILE A 17 9.03 -18.32 -0.20
N ASN A 18 8.27 -19.34 -0.55
CA ASN A 18 8.75 -20.60 -1.13
C ASN A 18 8.49 -20.58 -2.64
N VAL A 19 9.54 -20.65 -3.43
CA VAL A 19 9.45 -20.77 -4.88
C VAL A 19 9.46 -22.24 -5.24
N VAL A 20 8.46 -22.70 -5.99
CA VAL A 20 8.28 -24.10 -6.40
C VAL A 20 8.17 -24.20 -7.93
N ASP A 21 8.50 -25.33 -8.51
CA ASP A 21 8.31 -25.61 -9.94
C ASP A 21 6.85 -25.86 -10.31
N LYS A 22 6.11 -26.53 -9.41
CA LYS A 22 4.66 -26.70 -9.47
C LYS A 22 4.06 -26.57 -8.07
N TYR A 23 2.79 -26.23 -8.00
CA TYR A 23 2.07 -26.16 -6.72
C TYR A 23 2.05 -27.55 -6.05
N PRO A 24 2.37 -27.65 -4.75
CA PRO A 24 2.39 -28.93 -4.03
C PRO A 24 1.03 -29.63 -4.06
N GLU A 25 1.04 -30.95 -4.17
CA GLU A 25 -0.14 -31.78 -3.99
C GLU A 25 -0.43 -31.93 -2.50
N GLU A 26 -1.72 -32.07 -2.16
CA GLU A 26 -2.14 -32.30 -0.78
C GLU A 26 -1.51 -33.59 -0.23
N ASP A 27 -1.12 -33.58 1.04
CA ASP A 27 -0.51 -34.72 1.75
C ASP A 27 0.84 -35.22 1.14
N THR A 28 1.64 -34.29 0.58
CA THR A 28 2.96 -34.63 0.01
C THR A 28 4.07 -33.75 0.58
N ASP A 29 5.30 -34.30 0.56
CA ASP A 29 6.52 -33.55 0.85
C ASP A 29 7.10 -32.94 -0.43
N THR A 30 7.14 -31.63 -0.51
CA THR A 30 7.70 -30.92 -1.66
C THR A 30 8.91 -30.06 -1.24
N ARG A 31 10.00 -30.16 -1.99
CA ARG A 31 11.16 -29.28 -1.82
C ARG A 31 11.00 -28.06 -2.72
N CYS A 32 11.12 -26.85 -2.13
CA CYS A 32 11.14 -25.63 -2.90
C CYS A 32 12.46 -25.47 -3.67
N LEU A 33 12.43 -24.70 -4.75
CA LEU A 33 13.60 -24.30 -5.53
C LEU A 33 14.44 -23.26 -4.78
N SER A 34 13.76 -22.37 -4.05
CA SER A 34 14.39 -21.38 -3.16
C SER A 34 13.40 -20.92 -2.10
N GLN A 35 13.95 -20.43 -0.98
CA GLN A 35 13.18 -19.81 0.08
C GLN A 35 13.82 -18.47 0.45
N ARG A 36 13.00 -17.46 0.74
CA ARG A 36 13.46 -16.20 1.31
C ARG A 36 12.46 -15.65 2.30
N TRP A 37 12.95 -14.88 3.23
CA TRP A 37 12.16 -14.04 4.10
C TRP A 37 12.12 -12.62 3.53
N GLN A 38 10.96 -12.02 3.55
CA GLN A 38 10.73 -10.68 3.04
C GLN A 38 9.74 -9.96 3.95
N ARG A 39 9.97 -8.69 4.24
CA ARG A 39 8.96 -7.88 4.90
C ARG A 39 7.83 -7.60 3.93
N GLY A 40 6.59 -7.86 4.35
CA GLY A 40 5.36 -7.68 3.60
C GLY A 40 4.38 -6.76 4.32
N GLY A 41 3.15 -6.73 3.81
CA GLY A 41 2.07 -5.84 4.23
C GLY A 41 2.01 -4.57 3.36
N ASN A 42 0.80 -4.17 2.94
CA ASN A 42 0.63 -3.11 1.93
C ASN A 42 1.26 -1.78 2.37
N ALA A 43 0.94 -1.29 3.56
CA ALA A 43 1.52 -0.04 4.07
C ALA A 43 3.04 -0.12 4.24
N SER A 44 3.54 -1.26 4.67
CA SER A 44 4.96 -1.54 4.82
C SER A 44 5.68 -1.58 3.47
N ASN A 45 5.09 -2.21 2.46
CA ASN A 45 5.60 -2.25 1.09
C ASN A 45 5.64 -0.85 0.47
N THR A 46 4.59 -0.06 0.70
CA THR A 46 4.53 1.36 0.30
C THR A 46 5.74 2.13 0.85
N CYS A 47 6.08 1.96 2.14
CA CYS A 47 7.29 2.57 2.73
C CYS A 47 8.58 2.08 2.08
N THR A 48 8.66 0.79 1.73
CA THR A 48 9.83 0.24 1.03
C THR A 48 10.07 0.97 -0.29
N VAL A 49 9.04 1.11 -1.09
CA VAL A 49 9.12 1.77 -2.41
C VAL A 49 9.41 3.27 -2.26
N LEU A 50 8.71 3.95 -1.34
CA LEU A 50 8.98 5.38 -1.05
C LEU A 50 10.44 5.61 -0.66
N SER A 51 10.99 4.77 0.21
CA SER A 51 12.40 4.85 0.60
C SER A 51 13.35 4.63 -0.58
N LEU A 52 13.11 3.62 -1.41
CA LEU A 52 13.90 3.37 -2.62
C LEU A 52 13.84 4.55 -3.59
N LEU A 53 12.70 5.21 -3.73
CA LEU A 53 12.54 6.43 -4.54
C LEU A 53 13.20 7.67 -3.89
N GLY A 54 13.75 7.55 -2.69
CA GLY A 54 14.44 8.63 -1.98
C GLY A 54 13.54 9.57 -1.17
N ALA A 55 12.26 9.21 -0.96
CA ALA A 55 11.36 9.99 -0.11
C ALA A 55 11.61 9.72 1.37
N PRO A 56 11.74 10.75 2.23
CA PRO A 56 11.66 10.58 3.66
C PRO A 56 10.28 9.99 4.03
N CYS A 57 10.27 8.82 4.67
CA CYS A 57 9.02 8.13 4.99
C CYS A 57 9.03 7.50 6.38
N ALA A 58 7.84 7.30 6.91
CA ALA A 58 7.60 6.65 8.19
C ALA A 58 6.50 5.60 8.05
N PHE A 59 6.61 4.55 8.85
CA PHE A 59 5.62 3.49 8.96
C PHE A 59 4.94 3.53 10.33
N MET A 60 3.63 3.34 10.34
CA MET A 60 2.84 3.10 11.54
C MET A 60 1.96 1.87 11.36
N GLY A 61 2.15 0.92 12.23
CA GLY A 61 1.39 -0.34 12.27
C GLY A 61 1.64 -1.01 13.60
N SER A 62 1.03 -2.17 13.83
CA SER A 62 1.20 -2.94 15.06
C SER A 62 2.29 -3.99 14.91
N LEU A 63 3.10 -4.16 15.96
CA LEU A 63 4.06 -5.23 16.14
C LEU A 63 3.93 -5.82 17.54
N ALA A 64 4.20 -7.12 17.69
CA ALA A 64 4.40 -7.78 18.97
C ALA A 64 5.87 -8.24 19.05
N PRO A 65 6.54 -8.12 20.23
CA PRO A 65 7.93 -8.54 20.39
C PRO A 65 8.14 -10.01 20.04
N GLY A 66 9.23 -10.31 19.35
CA GLY A 66 9.61 -11.68 18.96
C GLY A 66 10.47 -11.72 17.69
N PRO A 67 10.94 -12.90 17.28
CA PRO A 67 11.85 -13.04 16.15
C PRO A 67 11.33 -12.48 14.82
N VAL A 68 10.02 -12.56 14.58
CA VAL A 68 9.37 -11.99 13.38
C VAL A 68 9.48 -10.45 13.41
N ALA A 69 9.18 -9.84 14.56
CA ALA A 69 9.32 -8.39 14.72
C ALA A 69 10.79 -7.94 14.62
N ASP A 70 11.73 -8.71 15.16
CA ASP A 70 13.16 -8.40 15.07
C ASP A 70 13.63 -8.34 13.61
N PHE A 71 13.21 -9.31 12.79
CA PHE A 71 13.47 -9.31 11.34
C PHE A 71 12.88 -8.06 10.66
N ILE A 72 11.61 -7.74 10.95
CA ILE A 72 10.90 -6.61 10.38
C ILE A 72 11.59 -5.28 10.73
N VAL A 73 11.94 -5.09 12.00
CA VAL A 73 12.64 -3.88 12.49
C VAL A 73 14.00 -3.73 11.82
N GLY A 74 14.76 -4.83 11.71
CA GLY A 74 16.05 -4.84 11.02
C GLY A 74 15.93 -4.45 9.54
N ASP A 75 14.88 -4.90 8.84
CA ASP A 75 14.64 -4.55 7.45
C ASP A 75 14.22 -3.08 7.28
N PHE A 76 13.34 -2.56 8.16
CA PHE A 76 13.01 -1.13 8.16
C PHE A 76 14.23 -0.25 8.38
N ALA A 77 15.10 -0.63 9.35
CA ALA A 77 16.35 0.10 9.62
C ALA A 77 17.29 0.10 8.41
N ARG A 78 17.44 -1.06 7.75
CA ARG A 78 18.25 -1.17 6.52
C ARG A 78 17.77 -0.25 5.41
N ARG A 79 16.48 0.01 5.35
CA ARG A 79 15.86 0.87 4.34
C ARG A 79 15.69 2.33 4.79
N GLY A 80 16.11 2.68 6.01
CA GLY A 80 16.00 4.04 6.52
C GLY A 80 14.57 4.53 6.73
N VAL A 81 13.61 3.62 6.93
CA VAL A 81 12.21 3.95 7.23
C VAL A 81 12.07 4.25 8.72
N ASP A 82 11.47 5.38 9.06
CA ASP A 82 11.17 5.75 10.44
C ASP A 82 10.01 4.91 10.99
N ILE A 83 10.26 4.18 12.06
CA ILE A 83 9.26 3.33 12.74
C ILE A 83 8.94 3.81 14.15
N SER A 84 9.26 5.04 14.49
CA SER A 84 8.99 5.62 15.82
C SER A 84 7.50 5.64 16.18
N GLY A 85 6.61 5.60 15.17
CA GLY A 85 5.16 5.53 15.34
C GLY A 85 4.58 4.11 15.48
N VAL A 86 5.40 3.06 15.50
CA VAL A 86 4.90 1.67 15.63
C VAL A 86 4.20 1.48 16.97
N ALA A 87 3.01 0.87 16.93
CA ALA A 87 2.26 0.45 18.11
C ALA A 87 2.75 -0.93 18.57
N TRP A 88 3.54 -0.95 19.65
CA TRP A 88 4.00 -2.19 20.26
C TRP A 88 2.93 -2.78 21.15
N GLN A 89 2.37 -3.91 20.73
CA GLN A 89 1.28 -4.58 21.43
C GLN A 89 1.82 -5.48 22.55
N GLN A 90 1.08 -5.53 23.66
CA GLN A 90 1.42 -6.35 24.83
C GLN A 90 1.01 -7.81 24.67
N TRP A 91 0.19 -8.12 23.68
CA TRP A 91 -0.34 -9.45 23.39
C TRP A 91 -0.58 -9.61 21.88
N GLY A 92 -0.76 -10.84 21.46
CA GLY A 92 -0.88 -11.18 20.04
C GLY A 92 0.48 -11.53 19.42
N GLU A 93 0.46 -11.91 18.17
CA GLU A 93 1.63 -12.30 17.38
C GLU A 93 1.76 -11.42 16.15
N THR A 94 2.99 -11.00 15.85
CA THR A 94 3.28 -10.28 14.60
C THR A 94 2.88 -11.14 13.42
N PRO A 95 2.09 -10.63 12.46
CA PRO A 95 1.60 -11.39 11.33
C PRO A 95 2.72 -12.02 10.50
N CYS A 96 2.49 -13.27 10.07
CA CYS A 96 3.41 -14.04 9.24
C CYS A 96 2.64 -14.74 8.13
N ALA A 97 3.12 -14.62 6.90
CA ALA A 97 2.55 -15.28 5.73
C ALA A 97 3.48 -16.36 5.19
N CYS A 98 2.91 -17.53 4.87
CA CYS A 98 3.55 -18.54 4.05
C CYS A 98 3.09 -18.35 2.60
N CYS A 99 4.01 -17.98 1.71
CA CYS A 99 3.74 -17.75 0.31
C CYS A 99 4.32 -18.87 -0.54
N VAL A 100 3.50 -19.46 -1.40
CA VAL A 100 3.94 -20.42 -2.42
C VAL A 100 3.85 -19.72 -3.78
N VAL A 101 4.98 -19.58 -4.46
CA VAL A 101 5.10 -18.92 -5.76
C VAL A 101 5.54 -19.94 -6.80
N CYS A 102 4.81 -20.04 -7.90
CA CYS A 102 5.09 -20.92 -9.01
C CYS A 102 5.41 -20.11 -10.27
N PRO A 103 6.69 -19.87 -10.62
CA PRO A 103 7.07 -19.05 -11.76
C PRO A 103 6.67 -19.62 -13.11
N THR A 104 6.43 -20.94 -13.20
CA THR A 104 6.07 -21.61 -14.45
C THR A 104 4.71 -21.20 -14.99
N ASN A 105 3.78 -20.82 -14.10
CA ASN A 105 2.42 -20.38 -14.44
C ASN A 105 2.07 -19.00 -13.84
N GLY A 106 3.02 -18.36 -13.14
CA GLY A 106 2.81 -17.05 -12.52
C GLY A 106 1.88 -17.06 -11.30
N SER A 107 1.46 -18.23 -10.81
CA SER A 107 0.55 -18.31 -9.68
C SER A 107 1.24 -18.04 -8.34
N ARG A 108 0.48 -17.51 -7.41
CA ARG A 108 0.88 -17.34 -6.01
C ARG A 108 -0.27 -17.72 -5.09
N THR A 109 0.06 -18.38 -4.00
CA THR A 109 -0.89 -18.68 -2.92
C THR A 109 -0.30 -18.18 -1.61
N VAL A 110 -1.09 -17.45 -0.84
CA VAL A 110 -0.67 -16.83 0.41
C VAL A 110 -1.57 -17.35 1.53
N VAL A 111 -0.94 -17.88 2.57
CA VAL A 111 -1.61 -18.26 3.82
C VAL A 111 -1.08 -17.33 4.91
N LEU A 112 -1.91 -16.40 5.35
CA LEU A 112 -1.55 -15.38 6.33
C LEU A 112 -2.09 -15.75 7.72
N SER A 113 -1.19 -15.77 8.69
CA SER A 113 -1.53 -15.77 10.12
C SER A 113 -1.58 -14.31 10.61
N ASP A 114 -2.79 -13.77 10.71
CA ASP A 114 -3.09 -12.41 11.19
C ASP A 114 -4.43 -12.45 11.92
N THR A 115 -4.44 -13.03 13.13
CA THR A 115 -5.69 -13.36 13.81
C THR A 115 -5.87 -12.67 15.16
N ASN A 116 -4.83 -12.29 15.83
CA ASN A 116 -4.90 -11.88 17.23
C ASN A 116 -4.10 -10.63 17.60
N LEU A 117 -3.33 -10.03 16.69
CA LEU A 117 -2.66 -8.77 16.96
C LEU A 117 -3.63 -7.61 16.80
N PRO A 118 -3.80 -6.73 17.79
CA PRO A 118 -4.62 -5.53 17.63
C PRO A 118 -4.08 -4.60 16.54
N ASP A 119 -4.96 -4.07 15.70
CA ASP A 119 -4.60 -3.00 14.78
C ASP A 119 -4.31 -1.69 15.54
N VAL A 120 -3.65 -0.75 14.86
CA VAL A 120 -3.41 0.60 15.38
C VAL A 120 -4.74 1.29 15.70
N SER A 121 -4.82 1.87 16.89
CA SER A 121 -5.96 2.65 17.35
C SER A 121 -5.78 4.15 17.12
N VAL A 122 -6.88 4.92 17.22
CA VAL A 122 -6.82 6.38 17.23
C VAL A 122 -6.02 6.91 18.43
N GLU A 123 -6.00 6.19 19.55
CA GLU A 123 -5.21 6.55 20.73
C GLU A 123 -3.71 6.43 20.42
N ASP A 124 -3.27 5.37 19.76
CA ASP A 124 -1.88 5.24 19.27
C ASP A 124 -1.54 6.38 18.32
N PHE A 125 -2.41 6.65 17.35
CA PHE A 125 -2.24 7.74 16.39
C PHE A 125 -2.22 9.13 17.07
N SER A 126 -2.86 9.27 18.22
CA SER A 126 -2.87 10.54 18.97
C SER A 126 -1.49 10.99 19.42
N LYS A 127 -0.53 10.08 19.51
CA LYS A 127 0.86 10.33 19.91
C LYS A 127 1.75 10.82 18.75
N VAL A 128 1.22 10.77 17.52
CA VAL A 128 1.96 11.18 16.32
C VAL A 128 2.04 12.70 16.22
N ASP A 129 3.25 13.22 16.04
CA ASP A 129 3.47 14.64 15.73
C ASP A 129 3.20 14.91 14.26
N LEU A 130 1.99 15.39 13.95
CA LEU A 130 1.54 15.64 12.58
C LEU A 130 2.36 16.70 11.84
N SER A 131 3.07 17.58 12.56
CA SER A 131 3.90 18.63 11.93
C SER A 131 5.07 18.08 11.10
N GLN A 132 5.45 16.82 11.32
CA GLN A 132 6.53 16.15 10.60
C GLN A 132 6.13 15.63 9.22
N TYR A 133 4.84 15.63 8.88
CA TYR A 133 4.33 14.97 7.69
C TYR A 133 3.74 15.96 6.68
N LYS A 134 3.95 15.67 5.40
CA LYS A 134 3.27 16.32 4.25
C LYS A 134 2.17 15.46 3.65
N TRP A 135 2.20 14.15 3.95
CA TRP A 135 1.28 13.16 3.42
C TRP A 135 1.05 12.05 4.42
N VAL A 136 -0.18 11.59 4.58
CA VAL A 136 -0.51 10.37 5.32
C VAL A 136 -1.35 9.48 4.44
N HIS A 137 -0.91 8.23 4.30
CA HIS A 137 -1.57 7.19 3.52
C HIS A 137 -2.08 6.09 4.45
N TRP A 138 -3.33 5.70 4.31
CA TRP A 138 -3.93 4.58 5.01
C TRP A 138 -4.19 3.42 4.06
N GLU A 139 -3.61 2.25 4.34
CA GLU A 139 -4.15 0.98 3.89
C GLU A 139 -5.45 0.74 4.63
N GLY A 140 -6.57 0.52 3.91
CA GLY A 140 -7.87 0.26 4.53
C GLY A 140 -7.88 -1.06 5.30
N ARG A 141 -7.98 -0.99 6.63
CA ARG A 141 -8.01 -2.14 7.54
C ARG A 141 -9.07 -1.96 8.62
N ASN A 142 -8.70 -1.38 9.74
CA ASN A 142 -9.58 -1.04 10.86
C ASN A 142 -10.27 0.30 10.60
N ALA A 143 -11.28 0.27 9.73
CA ALA A 143 -11.87 1.48 9.17
C ALA A 143 -12.48 2.39 10.23
N ASP A 144 -13.12 1.85 11.28
CA ASP A 144 -13.73 2.65 12.34
C ASP A 144 -12.69 3.49 13.10
N GLU A 145 -11.51 2.94 13.35
CA GLU A 145 -10.40 3.68 13.94
C GLU A 145 -9.75 4.64 12.92
N GLN A 146 -9.63 4.20 11.67
CA GLN A 146 -9.03 5.02 10.60
C GLN A 146 -9.86 6.25 10.28
N VAL A 147 -11.20 6.18 10.34
CA VAL A 147 -12.08 7.35 10.24
C VAL A 147 -11.69 8.40 11.28
N LYS A 148 -11.56 8.01 12.55
CA LYS A 148 -11.18 8.92 13.62
C LYS A 148 -9.77 9.51 13.46
N MET A 149 -8.82 8.71 12.96
CA MET A 149 -7.46 9.18 12.65
C MET A 149 -7.48 10.24 11.54
N ILE A 150 -8.24 10.00 10.48
CA ILE A 150 -8.38 10.92 9.35
C ILE A 150 -9.06 12.23 9.80
N GLU A 151 -10.11 12.15 10.62
CA GLU A 151 -10.76 13.33 11.21
C GLU A 151 -9.78 14.17 12.02
N ARG A 152 -8.89 13.54 12.78
CA ARG A 152 -7.83 14.23 13.52
C ARG A 152 -6.86 14.98 12.57
N VAL A 153 -6.48 14.37 11.44
CA VAL A 153 -5.66 15.07 10.43
C VAL A 153 -6.45 16.21 9.79
N ARG A 154 -7.75 16.06 9.54
CA ARG A 154 -8.61 17.13 9.04
C ARG A 154 -8.70 18.29 10.03
N GLU A 155 -8.83 18.00 11.31
CA GLU A 155 -8.81 19.03 12.36
C GLU A 155 -7.47 19.76 12.39
N TYR A 156 -6.35 19.05 12.31
CA TYR A 156 -5.03 19.64 12.19
C TYR A 156 -4.95 20.56 10.96
N ASN A 157 -5.35 20.07 9.79
CA ASN A 157 -5.32 20.81 8.53
C ASN A 157 -6.19 22.10 8.57
N SER A 158 -7.29 22.11 9.32
CA SER A 158 -8.16 23.28 9.44
C SER A 158 -7.48 24.48 10.11
N LYS A 159 -6.42 24.23 10.88
CA LYS A 159 -5.61 25.22 11.61
C LYS A 159 -4.32 25.59 10.86
N GLN A 160 -4.07 25.00 9.69
CA GLN A 160 -2.87 25.20 8.91
C GLN A 160 -3.12 26.04 7.64
N GLU A 161 -2.12 26.81 7.23
CA GLU A 161 -2.08 27.39 5.89
C GLU A 161 -2.03 26.25 4.85
N GLU A 162 -2.57 26.46 3.67
CA GLU A 162 -2.71 25.46 2.60
C GLU A 162 -1.38 24.73 2.31
N LYS A 163 -0.28 25.45 2.21
CA LYS A 163 1.07 24.89 1.96
C LYS A 163 1.57 23.93 3.05
N ASN A 164 1.00 23.97 4.25
CA ASN A 164 1.38 23.17 5.40
C ASN A 164 0.40 22.01 5.68
N ARG A 165 -0.69 21.96 4.91
CA ARG A 165 -1.69 20.89 5.06
C ARG A 165 -1.12 19.54 4.64
N ILE A 166 -1.57 18.52 5.33
CA ILE A 166 -1.23 17.13 5.05
C ILE A 166 -2.22 16.61 4.01
N THR A 167 -1.72 16.05 2.93
CA THR A 167 -2.55 15.32 1.97
C THR A 167 -2.93 13.96 2.55
N ILE A 168 -4.18 13.57 2.39
CA ILE A 168 -4.75 12.33 2.90
C ILE A 168 -5.03 11.40 1.74
N SER A 169 -4.44 10.20 1.75
CA SER A 169 -4.81 9.14 0.81
C SER A 169 -5.26 7.89 1.51
N VAL A 170 -6.20 7.18 0.90
CA VAL A 170 -6.72 5.89 1.40
C VAL A 170 -6.69 4.86 0.30
N GLU A 171 -6.39 3.62 0.65
CA GLU A 171 -6.49 2.47 -0.23
C GLU A 171 -7.65 1.57 0.19
N ILE A 172 -8.55 1.28 -0.75
CA ILE A 172 -9.66 0.35 -0.57
C ILE A 172 -9.38 -0.85 -1.47
N GLU A 173 -8.63 -1.81 -0.92
CA GLU A 173 -8.17 -3.00 -1.65
C GLU A 173 -9.10 -4.18 -1.46
N LYS A 174 -9.61 -4.40 -0.25
CA LYS A 174 -10.38 -5.59 0.11
C LYS A 174 -11.89 -5.37 -0.04
N THR A 175 -12.60 -6.43 -0.44
CA THR A 175 -14.07 -6.44 -0.59
C THR A 175 -14.75 -6.61 0.76
N ARG A 176 -14.53 -5.68 1.68
CA ARG A 176 -15.10 -5.65 3.03
C ARG A 176 -15.91 -4.39 3.22
N GLU A 177 -17.19 -4.53 3.51
CA GLU A 177 -18.14 -3.42 3.63
C GLU A 177 -17.67 -2.28 4.57
N PRO A 178 -17.09 -2.56 5.77
CA PRO A 178 -16.62 -1.48 6.65
C PRO A 178 -15.59 -0.55 6.02
N LEU A 179 -14.81 -1.02 5.03
CA LEU A 179 -13.81 -0.19 4.36
C LEU A 179 -14.42 0.88 3.45
N TYR A 180 -15.65 0.70 3.01
CA TYR A 180 -16.29 1.62 2.06
C TYR A 180 -16.64 2.97 2.68
N GLN A 181 -16.68 3.07 4.01
CA GLN A 181 -16.78 4.34 4.72
C GLN A 181 -15.56 5.26 4.52
N LEU A 182 -14.43 4.72 4.02
CA LEU A 182 -13.23 5.50 3.74
C LEU A 182 -13.30 6.28 2.41
N PHE A 183 -14.19 5.91 1.47
CA PHE A 183 -14.32 6.60 0.18
C PHE A 183 -14.43 8.12 0.29
N PRO A 184 -15.28 8.71 1.16
CA PRO A 184 -15.45 10.16 1.25
C PRO A 184 -14.34 10.85 2.05
N LEU A 185 -13.33 10.15 2.53
CA LEU A 185 -12.36 10.70 3.47
C LEU A 185 -11.02 11.08 2.83
N GLY A 186 -10.60 10.40 1.74
CA GLY A 186 -9.34 10.70 1.07
C GLY A 186 -9.40 11.95 0.20
N ASP A 187 -8.29 12.69 0.12
CA ASP A 187 -8.04 13.64 -0.96
C ASP A 187 -7.66 12.87 -2.23
N LEU A 188 -7.04 11.71 -2.04
CA LEU A 188 -6.74 10.71 -3.06
C LEU A 188 -7.25 9.35 -2.56
N VAL A 189 -8.01 8.66 -3.39
CA VAL A 189 -8.52 7.32 -3.09
C VAL A 189 -7.99 6.34 -4.13
N PHE A 190 -7.34 5.28 -3.67
CA PHE A 190 -7.01 4.12 -4.50
C PHE A 190 -8.08 3.05 -4.30
N VAL A 191 -8.62 2.54 -5.38
CA VAL A 191 -9.56 1.40 -5.35
C VAL A 191 -9.01 0.26 -6.18
N SER A 192 -9.06 -0.96 -5.65
CA SER A 192 -8.56 -2.13 -6.35
C SER A 192 -9.49 -2.59 -7.46
N LYS A 193 -8.95 -3.33 -8.43
CA LYS A 193 -9.71 -4.07 -9.45
C LYS A 193 -10.74 -5.00 -8.80
N ASP A 194 -10.35 -5.69 -7.72
CA ASP A 194 -11.23 -6.66 -7.03
C ASP A 194 -12.45 -5.96 -6.41
N VAL A 195 -12.25 -4.81 -5.76
CA VAL A 195 -13.37 -4.00 -5.24
C VAL A 195 -14.23 -3.48 -6.39
N ALA A 196 -13.65 -2.97 -7.46
CA ALA A 196 -14.39 -2.51 -8.64
C ALA A 196 -15.25 -3.63 -9.24
N GLN A 197 -14.68 -4.82 -9.42
CA GLN A 197 -15.40 -6.00 -9.94
C GLN A 197 -16.50 -6.49 -8.99
N HIS A 198 -16.25 -6.43 -7.66
CA HIS A 198 -17.26 -6.75 -6.66
C HIS A 198 -18.50 -5.84 -6.77
N PHE A 199 -18.32 -4.58 -7.15
CA PHE A 199 -19.41 -3.65 -7.43
C PHE A 199 -19.99 -3.76 -8.85
N GLY A 200 -19.53 -4.73 -9.65
CA GLY A 200 -20.03 -5.00 -10.99
C GLY A 200 -19.40 -4.17 -12.10
N PHE A 201 -18.28 -3.49 -11.85
CA PHE A 201 -17.56 -2.74 -12.88
C PHE A 201 -16.56 -3.66 -13.60
N ASP A 202 -16.51 -3.58 -14.90
CA ASP A 202 -15.66 -4.40 -15.79
C ASP A 202 -14.39 -3.68 -16.28
N SER A 203 -14.24 -2.41 -15.92
CA SER A 203 -13.09 -1.59 -16.27
C SER A 203 -12.78 -0.53 -15.21
N ALA A 204 -11.53 -0.06 -15.18
CA ALA A 204 -11.12 1.01 -14.29
C ALA A 204 -11.95 2.28 -14.55
N SER A 205 -12.12 2.69 -15.81
CA SER A 205 -12.90 3.87 -16.18
C SER A 205 -14.37 3.78 -15.72
N ALA A 206 -14.99 2.59 -15.84
CA ALA A 206 -16.36 2.38 -15.34
C ALA A 206 -16.41 2.51 -13.81
N ALA A 207 -15.44 1.94 -13.11
CA ALA A 207 -15.32 2.04 -11.66
C ALA A 207 -15.17 3.49 -11.18
N LEU A 208 -14.29 4.28 -11.83
CA LEU A 208 -14.11 5.70 -11.48
C LEU A 208 -15.42 6.50 -11.58
N LYS A 209 -16.16 6.31 -12.66
CA LYS A 209 -17.47 6.96 -12.86
C LYS A 209 -18.50 6.48 -11.83
N GLY A 210 -18.54 5.17 -11.58
CA GLY A 210 -19.49 4.56 -10.64
C GLY A 210 -19.26 4.95 -9.18
N PHE A 211 -18.00 5.13 -8.77
CA PHE A 211 -17.66 5.53 -7.40
C PHE A 211 -17.62 7.04 -7.19
N SER A 212 -17.71 7.87 -8.22
CA SER A 212 -17.56 9.32 -8.13
C SER A 212 -18.46 9.97 -7.08
N SER A 213 -19.70 9.50 -6.95
CA SER A 213 -20.65 10.00 -5.95
C SER A 213 -20.32 9.66 -4.50
N ARG A 214 -19.40 8.72 -4.28
CA ARG A 214 -18.94 8.32 -2.93
C ARG A 214 -17.79 9.18 -2.41
N LEU A 215 -17.15 9.95 -3.29
CA LEU A 215 -15.98 10.74 -2.95
C LEU A 215 -16.38 12.10 -2.34
N ARG A 216 -15.48 12.64 -1.52
CA ARG A 216 -15.60 14.05 -1.15
C ARG A 216 -15.36 14.96 -2.35
N LYS A 217 -15.95 16.14 -2.31
CA LYS A 217 -15.72 17.17 -3.35
C LYS A 217 -14.23 17.52 -3.46
N GLY A 218 -13.71 17.51 -4.66
CA GLY A 218 -12.33 17.84 -4.95
C GLY A 218 -11.33 16.66 -4.80
N ALA A 219 -11.81 15.46 -4.48
CA ALA A 219 -10.95 14.27 -4.38
C ALA A 219 -10.59 13.71 -5.76
N THR A 220 -9.47 12.99 -5.78
CA THR A 220 -9.01 12.20 -6.93
C THR A 220 -9.25 10.72 -6.65
N LEU A 221 -9.72 9.97 -7.63
CA LEU A 221 -9.88 8.52 -7.58
C LEU A 221 -8.96 7.85 -8.59
N ILE A 222 -8.28 6.79 -8.18
CA ILE A 222 -7.37 6.00 -9.03
C ILE A 222 -7.74 4.52 -8.93
N CYS A 223 -7.79 3.84 -10.07
CA CYS A 223 -8.02 2.41 -10.14
C CYS A 223 -6.99 1.76 -11.07
N ALA A 224 -6.13 0.90 -10.49
CA ALA A 224 -5.21 0.08 -11.25
C ALA A 224 -5.93 -1.16 -11.78
N TRP A 225 -5.61 -1.57 -13.03
CA TRP A 225 -6.25 -2.69 -13.71
C TRP A 225 -5.26 -3.70 -14.27
N ALA A 226 -4.21 -3.98 -13.52
CA ALA A 226 -3.15 -4.94 -13.85
C ALA A 226 -2.57 -4.72 -15.27
N GLU A 227 -2.64 -5.72 -16.14
CA GLU A 227 -2.11 -5.69 -17.50
C GLU A 227 -2.71 -4.62 -18.43
N LYS A 228 -3.82 -4.02 -18.02
CA LYS A 228 -4.47 -2.91 -18.75
C LYS A 228 -4.09 -1.52 -18.22
N GLY A 229 -3.06 -1.46 -17.35
CA GLY A 229 -2.60 -0.19 -16.80
C GLY A 229 -3.48 0.35 -15.68
N ALA A 230 -3.73 1.66 -15.67
CA ALA A 230 -4.51 2.32 -14.64
C ALA A 230 -5.25 3.54 -15.19
N ASP A 231 -6.39 3.85 -14.59
CA ASP A 231 -7.14 5.07 -14.84
C ASP A 231 -7.20 5.94 -13.58
N ALA A 232 -7.25 7.24 -13.77
CA ALA A 232 -7.46 8.21 -12.71
C ALA A 232 -8.50 9.27 -13.13
N MET A 233 -9.21 9.80 -12.15
CA MET A 233 -10.18 10.88 -12.34
C MET A 233 -9.96 11.93 -11.25
N GLY A 234 -9.57 13.13 -11.67
CA GLY A 234 -9.39 14.27 -10.79
C GLY A 234 -10.69 15.02 -10.50
N PRO A 235 -10.58 16.17 -9.81
CA PRO A 235 -11.72 16.99 -9.42
C PRO A 235 -12.55 17.53 -10.59
N ASP A 236 -11.96 17.60 -11.78
CA ASP A 236 -12.61 18.03 -13.04
C ASP A 236 -13.52 16.96 -13.65
N GLY A 237 -13.49 15.74 -13.11
CA GLY A 237 -14.27 14.61 -13.60
C GLY A 237 -13.75 13.98 -14.91
N VAL A 238 -12.58 14.44 -15.40
CA VAL A 238 -11.96 13.90 -16.60
C VAL A 238 -11.20 12.60 -16.23
N VAL A 239 -11.50 11.53 -16.96
CA VAL A 239 -10.76 10.26 -16.83
C VAL A 239 -9.52 10.33 -17.70
N ILE A 240 -8.38 10.08 -17.08
CA ILE A 240 -7.09 9.92 -17.75
C ILE A 240 -6.60 8.48 -17.63
N HIS A 241 -5.77 8.02 -18.55
CA HIS A 241 -5.29 6.65 -18.65
C HIS A 241 -3.77 6.60 -18.74
N SER A 242 -3.19 5.53 -18.23
CA SER A 242 -1.83 5.10 -18.52
C SER A 242 -1.84 3.61 -18.82
N ASP A 243 -1.20 3.24 -19.91
CA ASP A 243 -0.92 1.84 -20.24
C ASP A 243 -0.05 1.17 -19.15
N ALA A 244 -0.12 -0.15 -19.07
CA ALA A 244 0.84 -0.93 -18.30
C ALA A 244 2.20 -0.96 -19.04
N PHE A 245 3.27 -1.11 -18.27
CA PHE A 245 4.65 -1.27 -18.74
C PHE A 245 5.17 -2.66 -18.37
N PRO A 246 4.74 -3.72 -19.07
CA PRO A 246 5.09 -5.08 -18.69
C PRO A 246 6.61 -5.29 -18.85
N PRO A 247 7.25 -6.03 -17.91
CA PRO A 247 8.65 -6.41 -18.07
C PRO A 247 8.81 -7.45 -19.21
N GLU A 248 10.04 -7.60 -19.72
CA GLU A 248 10.34 -8.64 -20.70
C GLU A 248 9.99 -10.05 -20.19
N LYS A 249 10.21 -10.27 -18.90
CA LYS A 249 9.85 -11.51 -18.21
C LYS A 249 9.15 -11.19 -16.88
N LEU A 250 7.98 -11.79 -16.69
CA LEU A 250 7.28 -11.73 -15.42
C LEU A 250 8.01 -12.63 -14.40
N VAL A 251 8.41 -12.04 -13.26
CA VAL A 251 9.20 -12.71 -12.21
C VAL A 251 8.44 -12.79 -10.90
N ASP A 252 7.89 -11.66 -10.42
CA ASP A 252 7.25 -11.59 -9.10
C ASP A 252 6.26 -10.42 -9.05
N THR A 253 4.96 -10.71 -8.98
CA THR A 253 3.89 -9.71 -8.90
C THR A 253 3.53 -9.31 -7.47
N LEU A 254 4.15 -9.92 -6.45
CA LEU A 254 3.85 -9.61 -5.05
C LEU A 254 4.25 -8.16 -4.73
N GLY A 255 3.29 -7.35 -4.27
CA GLY A 255 3.51 -5.94 -3.96
C GLY A 255 3.54 -4.99 -5.18
N ALA A 256 3.11 -5.44 -6.36
CA ALA A 256 3.01 -4.57 -7.53
C ALA A 256 1.99 -3.42 -7.32
N GLY A 257 0.87 -3.69 -6.65
CA GLY A 257 -0.13 -2.68 -6.28
C GLY A 257 0.44 -1.64 -5.31
N ASP A 258 1.14 -2.11 -4.27
CA ASP A 258 1.78 -1.22 -3.28
C ASP A 258 2.86 -0.35 -3.95
N THR A 259 3.60 -0.94 -4.90
CA THR A 259 4.59 -0.23 -5.72
C THR A 259 3.93 0.85 -6.56
N PHE A 260 2.81 0.56 -7.20
CA PHE A 260 2.03 1.53 -7.95
C PHE A 260 1.57 2.68 -7.03
N ASN A 261 0.90 2.38 -5.93
CA ASN A 261 0.40 3.38 -4.98
C ASN A 261 1.53 4.28 -4.45
N ALA A 262 2.65 3.68 -4.01
CA ALA A 262 3.81 4.42 -3.51
C ALA A 262 4.40 5.37 -4.56
N SER A 263 4.51 4.91 -5.81
CA SER A 263 5.07 5.70 -6.92
C SER A 263 4.17 6.88 -7.29
N VAL A 264 2.85 6.68 -7.29
CA VAL A 264 1.87 7.76 -7.47
C VAL A 264 1.97 8.78 -6.35
N ILE A 265 1.99 8.34 -5.09
CA ILE A 265 2.13 9.21 -3.92
C ILE A 265 3.45 10.00 -3.99
N TYR A 266 4.56 9.32 -4.34
CA TYR A 266 5.86 9.97 -4.52
C TYR A 266 5.81 11.10 -5.54
N SER A 267 5.30 10.81 -6.75
CA SER A 267 5.21 11.80 -7.83
C SER A 267 4.35 13.00 -7.44
N LEU A 268 3.12 12.76 -6.94
CA LEU A 268 2.21 13.83 -6.52
C LEU A 268 2.77 14.64 -5.34
N SER A 269 3.40 13.99 -4.36
CA SER A 269 3.97 14.67 -3.20
C SER A 269 5.18 15.56 -3.53
N ASN A 270 5.75 15.39 -4.72
CA ASN A 270 6.81 16.22 -5.29
C ASN A 270 6.32 17.18 -6.38
N GLY A 271 5.00 17.37 -6.53
CA GLY A 271 4.40 18.34 -7.44
C GLY A 271 4.20 17.85 -8.87
N GLY A 272 4.31 16.55 -9.12
CA GLY A 272 3.98 15.96 -10.41
C GLY A 272 2.50 16.13 -10.78
N SER A 273 2.18 16.19 -12.07
CA SER A 273 0.80 16.16 -12.53
C SER A 273 0.15 14.79 -12.28
N LEU A 274 -1.18 14.74 -12.29
CA LEU A 274 -1.89 13.46 -12.12
C LEU A 274 -1.54 12.46 -13.24
N GLN A 275 -1.37 12.94 -14.49
CA GLN A 275 -0.96 12.10 -15.61
C GLN A 275 0.46 11.56 -15.42
N ASP A 276 1.42 12.42 -15.02
CA ASP A 276 2.80 11.98 -14.78
C ASP A 276 2.86 10.96 -13.63
N ALA A 277 2.10 11.20 -12.55
CA ALA A 277 2.04 10.30 -11.41
C ALA A 277 1.44 8.93 -11.79
N LEU A 278 0.36 8.93 -12.59
CA LEU A 278 -0.28 7.71 -13.06
C LEU A 278 0.68 6.88 -13.93
N THR A 279 1.33 7.53 -14.89
CA THR A 279 2.30 6.90 -15.80
C THR A 279 3.51 6.37 -15.02
N PHE A 280 4.05 7.17 -14.10
CA PHE A 280 5.16 6.76 -13.25
C PHE A 280 4.80 5.56 -12.37
N GLY A 281 3.59 5.55 -11.80
CA GLY A 281 3.06 4.40 -11.05
C GLY A 281 3.06 3.11 -11.87
N CYS A 282 2.53 3.17 -13.10
CA CYS A 282 2.52 2.01 -14.01
C CYS A 282 3.93 1.55 -14.41
N GLN A 283 4.86 2.49 -14.65
CA GLN A 283 6.24 2.18 -15.00
C GLN A 283 6.97 1.44 -13.88
N ILE A 284 6.93 1.96 -12.65
CA ILE A 284 7.63 1.35 -11.52
C ILE A 284 6.98 0.03 -11.11
N ALA A 285 5.64 -0.07 -11.14
CA ALA A 285 4.95 -1.34 -10.91
C ALA A 285 5.31 -2.40 -11.95
N GLY A 286 5.47 -2.01 -13.21
CA GLY A 286 5.94 -2.89 -14.27
C GLY A 286 7.36 -3.40 -14.03
N LYS A 287 8.30 -2.51 -13.67
CA LYS A 287 9.67 -2.90 -13.27
C LYS A 287 9.66 -3.86 -12.07
N LYS A 288 8.81 -3.60 -11.05
CA LYS A 288 8.64 -4.49 -9.90
C LYS A 288 8.26 -5.92 -10.32
N CYS A 289 7.40 -6.07 -11.30
CA CYS A 289 7.00 -7.38 -11.79
C CYS A 289 8.13 -8.15 -12.49
N GLY A 290 9.20 -7.50 -12.90
CA GLY A 290 10.38 -8.08 -13.55
C GLY A 290 11.49 -8.52 -12.58
N VAL A 291 11.36 -8.26 -11.27
CA VAL A 291 12.40 -8.55 -10.28
C VAL A 291 11.83 -9.27 -9.06
N HIS A 292 12.65 -10.04 -8.36
CA HIS A 292 12.30 -10.56 -7.04
C HIS A 292 12.43 -9.47 -5.96
N GLY A 293 11.40 -9.37 -5.11
CA GLY A 293 11.40 -8.33 -4.06
C GLY A 293 11.36 -6.92 -4.66
N TYR A 294 12.12 -5.98 -4.08
CA TYR A 294 12.06 -4.55 -4.44
C TYR A 294 13.40 -3.95 -4.88
N ASP A 295 14.54 -4.61 -4.62
CA ASP A 295 15.87 -3.99 -4.74
C ASP A 295 16.28 -3.65 -6.17
N GLY A 296 15.62 -4.21 -7.18
CA GLY A 296 15.90 -3.96 -8.60
C GLY A 296 14.97 -2.96 -9.30
N ILE A 297 14.03 -2.34 -8.62
CA ILE A 297 12.97 -1.54 -9.26
C ILE A 297 13.45 -0.22 -9.88
N LEU A 298 14.62 0.26 -9.49
CA LEU A 298 15.19 1.52 -10.00
C LEU A 298 16.29 1.32 -11.06
N HIS A 299 16.65 0.09 -11.38
CA HIS A 299 17.73 -0.25 -12.32
C HIS A 299 17.23 -0.73 -13.67
#